data_c0ed709e8e7ca41e0aeedfdb75242e3a
#
_entry.id   c0ed709e8e7ca41e0aeedfdb75242e3a
#
_cell.length_a   1.000
_cell.length_b   1.000
_cell.length_c   1.000
_cell.angle_alpha   90.00
_cell.angle_beta   90.00
_cell.angle_gamma   90.00
#
_symmetry.space_group_name_H-M   'P 1'
#
loop_
_entity.id
_entity.type
_entity.pdbx_description
1 polymer ?
#
loop_
_entity_poly.entity_id
_entity_poly.type
_entity_poly.pdbx_seq_one_letter_code
_entity_poly.pdbx_strand_id
1 'polypeptide(L)'
;MGKRVLAAVLLVAALACGGAHAKFDRHSFPKGFVFGTGSAAYQYEGAYKEGGKGLSIWDNFTHIPGKIMNNDNGDVAEDMYHRYKEDVQLLKDMNLDAFRFSIAWTRILPS
;
A
#
# COMPACT_ATOMS: atom_id res chain seq x y z
N MET A 1 -19.81 4.71 55.51
CA MET A 1 -19.78 5.79 54.49
C MET A 1 -18.64 5.66 53.49
N GLY A 2 -17.50 5.05 53.79
CA GLY A 2 -16.31 5.01 52.92
C GLY A 2 -16.47 4.23 51.61
N LYS A 3 -17.11 3.08 51.60
CA LYS A 3 -17.17 2.20 50.40
C LYS A 3 -18.02 2.80 49.23
N ARG A 4 -19.09 3.55 49.56
CA ARG A 4 -19.93 4.21 48.52
C ARG A 4 -19.25 5.41 47.90
N VAL A 5 -18.47 6.17 48.68
CA VAL A 5 -17.68 7.32 48.21
C VAL A 5 -16.54 6.84 47.32
N LEU A 6 -15.82 5.75 47.73
CA LEU A 6 -14.77 5.17 46.91
C LEU A 6 -15.27 4.63 45.57
N ALA A 7 -16.43 3.96 45.54
CA ALA A 7 -17.06 3.50 44.32
C ALA A 7 -17.46 4.67 43.37
N ALA A 8 -17.98 5.76 43.91
CA ALA A 8 -18.31 6.93 43.13
C ALA A 8 -17.07 7.63 42.53
N VAL A 9 -15.98 7.71 43.29
CA VAL A 9 -14.69 8.30 42.83
C VAL A 9 -14.08 7.43 41.73
N LEU A 10 -14.13 6.11 41.86
CA LEU A 10 -13.64 5.18 40.82
C LEU A 10 -14.50 5.25 39.55
N LEU A 11 -15.83 5.41 39.69
CA LEU A 11 -16.72 5.57 38.53
C LEU A 11 -16.46 6.89 37.78
N VAL A 12 -16.26 8.00 38.50
CA VAL A 12 -15.92 9.29 37.90
C VAL A 12 -14.54 9.26 37.27
N ALA A 13 -13.54 8.60 37.87
CA ALA A 13 -12.23 8.42 37.28
C ALA A 13 -12.28 7.56 36.00
N ALA A 14 -13.10 6.50 35.96
CA ALA A 14 -13.30 5.68 34.76
C ALA A 14 -14.01 6.44 33.63
N LEU A 15 -14.94 7.34 33.95
CA LEU A 15 -15.62 8.22 32.99
C LEU A 15 -14.70 9.34 32.48
N ALA A 16 -13.78 9.84 33.32
CA ALA A 16 -12.78 10.83 32.93
C ALA A 16 -11.63 10.23 32.10
N CYS A 17 -11.37 8.93 32.23
CA CYS A 17 -10.46 8.18 31.37
C CYS A 17 -11.08 7.68 30.06
N GLY A 18 -12.32 8.08 29.75
CA GLY A 18 -12.88 7.98 28.42
C GLY A 18 -11.99 8.77 27.47
N GLY A 19 -11.02 8.06 26.88
CA GLY A 19 -9.97 8.65 26.06
C GLY A 19 -10.56 9.56 25.03
N ALA A 20 -10.18 10.81 25.04
CA ALA A 20 -10.21 11.65 23.86
C ALA A 20 -9.30 10.97 22.84
N HIS A 21 -9.81 9.94 22.16
CA HIS A 21 -9.24 9.50 20.90
C HIS A 21 -9.42 10.70 19.98
N ALA A 22 -8.41 11.56 19.94
CA ALA A 22 -8.32 12.55 18.89
C ALA A 22 -8.49 11.75 17.59
N LYS A 23 -9.64 11.87 16.93
CA LYS A 23 -9.90 11.23 15.65
C LYS A 23 -8.92 11.87 14.67
N PHE A 24 -7.77 11.22 14.51
CA PHE A 24 -6.80 11.62 13.51
C PHE A 24 -7.36 11.19 12.16
N ASP A 25 -7.83 12.15 11.37
CA ASP A 25 -8.46 11.91 10.08
C ASP A 25 -7.89 12.86 9.02
N ARG A 26 -8.41 12.78 7.79
CA ARG A 26 -7.98 13.65 6.68
C ARG A 26 -8.10 15.15 6.98
N HIS A 27 -9.06 15.56 7.82
CA HIS A 27 -9.28 16.96 8.19
C HIS A 27 -8.22 17.49 9.17
N SER A 28 -7.42 16.58 9.77
CA SER A 28 -6.27 16.94 10.61
C SER A 28 -5.10 17.49 9.81
N PHE A 29 -5.13 17.40 8.48
CA PHE A 29 -4.07 17.87 7.58
C PHE A 29 -4.43 19.22 6.94
N PRO A 30 -3.44 20.01 6.51
CA PRO A 30 -3.69 21.26 5.83
C PRO A 30 -4.56 21.10 4.57
N LYS A 31 -5.35 22.15 4.26
CA LYS A 31 -6.14 22.16 3.02
C LYS A 31 -5.23 21.94 1.80
N GLY A 32 -5.62 21.01 0.94
CA GLY A 32 -4.86 20.66 -0.27
C GLY A 32 -3.78 19.59 -0.03
N PHE A 33 -3.71 19.01 1.17
CA PHE A 33 -2.84 17.86 1.41
C PHE A 33 -3.31 16.66 0.58
N VAL A 34 -2.37 16.07 -0.19
CA VAL A 34 -2.65 14.95 -1.10
C VAL A 34 -2.28 13.63 -0.44
N PHE A 35 -3.26 12.74 -0.32
CA PHE A 35 -3.04 11.37 0.12
C PHE A 35 -2.89 10.48 -1.10
N GLY A 36 -1.74 9.87 -1.23
CA GLY A 36 -1.44 9.05 -2.39
C GLY A 36 -0.63 7.82 -2.06
N THR A 37 -0.53 6.95 -3.04
CA THR A 37 0.35 5.80 -3.00
C THR A 37 1.17 5.70 -4.28
N GLY A 38 2.17 4.83 -4.27
CA GLY A 38 3.03 4.63 -5.43
C GLY A 38 3.42 3.17 -5.61
N SER A 39 3.61 2.79 -6.85
CA SER A 39 4.14 1.49 -7.24
C SER A 39 5.26 1.63 -8.26
N ALA A 40 5.92 0.50 -8.56
CA ALA A 40 6.91 0.40 -9.61
C ALA A 40 6.62 -0.84 -10.46
N ALA A 41 6.66 -0.69 -11.78
CA ALA A 41 6.24 -1.72 -12.72
C ALA A 41 6.82 -3.10 -12.43
N TYR A 42 8.14 -3.18 -12.25
CA TYR A 42 8.80 -4.46 -11.98
C TYR A 42 8.35 -5.11 -10.65
N GLN A 43 8.05 -4.29 -9.63
CA GLN A 43 7.68 -4.78 -8.30
C GLN A 43 6.21 -5.19 -8.21
N TYR A 44 5.38 -4.76 -9.14
CA TYR A 44 3.92 -4.85 -9.04
C TYR A 44 3.27 -5.67 -10.15
N GLU A 45 3.72 -5.47 -11.41
CA GLU A 45 2.98 -5.97 -12.56
C GLU A 45 2.94 -7.49 -12.64
N GLY A 46 4.08 -8.16 -12.46
CA GLY A 46 4.22 -9.57 -12.83
C GLY A 46 4.09 -9.79 -14.34
N ALA A 47 3.62 -10.96 -14.73
CA ALA A 47 3.33 -11.31 -16.13
C ALA A 47 4.49 -10.97 -17.08
N TYR A 48 5.74 -11.30 -16.68
CA TYR A 48 6.96 -10.77 -17.28
C TYR A 48 7.18 -11.18 -18.76
N LYS A 49 6.50 -12.22 -19.23
CA LYS A 49 6.51 -12.67 -20.64
C LYS A 49 5.16 -12.60 -21.34
N GLU A 50 4.16 -11.97 -20.71
CA GLU A 50 2.82 -11.91 -21.25
C GLU A 50 2.54 -10.59 -21.98
N GLY A 51 1.49 -10.59 -22.81
CA GLY A 51 1.07 -9.40 -23.55
C GLY A 51 2.13 -8.85 -24.51
N GLY A 52 3.09 -9.67 -24.94
CA GLY A 52 4.17 -9.24 -25.82
C GLY A 52 5.28 -8.42 -25.15
N LYS A 53 5.32 -8.38 -23.81
CA LYS A 53 6.37 -7.66 -23.07
C LYS A 53 7.75 -8.21 -23.42
N GLY A 54 8.67 -7.31 -23.81
CA GLY A 54 10.10 -7.59 -23.88
C GLY A 54 10.74 -7.67 -22.48
N LEU A 55 11.92 -8.28 -22.39
CA LEU A 55 12.65 -8.36 -21.10
C LEU A 55 13.23 -7.00 -20.73
N SER A 56 13.05 -6.60 -19.48
CA SER A 56 13.73 -5.46 -18.89
C SER A 56 15.10 -5.85 -18.33
N ILE A 57 15.91 -4.87 -17.97
CA ILE A 57 17.18 -5.11 -17.28
C ILE A 57 16.97 -5.87 -15.97
N TRP A 58 15.86 -5.62 -15.27
CA TRP A 58 15.53 -6.30 -14.01
C TRP A 58 15.11 -7.75 -14.25
N ASP A 59 14.35 -8.05 -15.30
CA ASP A 59 14.04 -9.44 -15.68
C ASP A 59 15.34 -10.23 -15.89
N ASN A 60 16.28 -9.66 -16.66
CA ASN A 60 17.55 -10.31 -16.91
C ASN A 60 18.39 -10.45 -15.63
N PHE A 61 18.50 -9.39 -14.83
CA PHE A 61 19.37 -9.38 -13.65
C PHE A 61 18.93 -10.35 -12.57
N THR A 62 17.62 -10.41 -12.28
CA THR A 62 17.08 -11.27 -11.20
C THR A 62 17.14 -12.76 -11.52
N HIS A 63 17.22 -13.11 -12.81
CA HIS A 63 17.40 -14.51 -13.24
C HIS A 63 18.86 -14.98 -13.25
N ILE A 64 19.84 -14.10 -12.94
CA ILE A 64 21.23 -14.53 -12.80
C ILE A 64 21.41 -15.19 -11.43
N PRO A 65 21.79 -16.48 -11.35
CA PRO A 65 21.95 -17.16 -10.08
C PRO A 65 22.87 -16.43 -9.10
N GLY A 66 22.43 -16.29 -7.85
CA GLY A 66 23.20 -15.68 -6.77
C GLY A 66 23.23 -14.14 -6.79
N LYS A 67 22.57 -13.47 -7.73
CA LYS A 67 22.47 -12.00 -7.73
C LYS A 67 21.41 -11.48 -6.76
N ILE A 68 20.37 -12.24 -6.56
CA ILE A 68 19.29 -11.91 -5.61
C ILE A 68 19.26 -12.99 -4.52
N MET A 69 19.08 -12.57 -3.29
CA MET A 69 18.90 -13.48 -2.15
C MET A 69 17.73 -14.44 -2.44
N ASN A 70 17.93 -15.72 -2.17
CA ASN A 70 16.96 -16.80 -2.47
C ASN A 70 16.61 -16.97 -3.96
N ASN A 71 17.29 -16.27 -4.88
CA ASN A 71 16.95 -16.19 -6.30
C ASN A 71 15.52 -15.70 -6.56
N ASP A 72 15.01 -14.83 -5.69
CA ASP A 72 13.68 -14.20 -5.86
C ASP A 72 13.67 -13.31 -7.11
N ASN A 73 12.51 -13.20 -7.74
CA ASN A 73 12.30 -12.41 -8.94
C ASN A 73 10.92 -11.75 -8.98
N GLY A 74 10.66 -10.93 -9.99
CA GLY A 74 9.41 -10.23 -10.19
C GLY A 74 8.47 -10.86 -11.22
N ASP A 75 8.61 -12.15 -11.51
CA ASP A 75 7.87 -12.81 -12.58
C ASP A 75 6.36 -12.79 -12.35
N VAL A 76 5.96 -12.94 -11.10
CA VAL A 76 4.57 -12.87 -10.63
C VAL A 76 4.32 -11.57 -9.86
N ALA A 77 5.24 -11.17 -8.99
CA ALA A 77 5.13 -9.99 -8.12
C ALA A 77 3.77 -9.95 -7.40
N GLU A 78 3.07 -8.80 -7.43
CA GLU A 78 1.71 -8.64 -6.90
C GLU A 78 0.63 -9.01 -7.93
N ASP A 79 1.04 -9.42 -9.11
CA ASP A 79 0.16 -9.81 -10.23
C ASP A 79 -0.82 -8.70 -10.67
N MET A 80 -0.40 -7.45 -10.55
CA MET A 80 -1.25 -6.31 -10.92
C MET A 80 -1.64 -6.32 -12.39
N TYR A 81 -0.84 -6.93 -13.28
CA TYR A 81 -1.18 -7.05 -14.69
C TYR A 81 -2.55 -7.71 -14.91
N HIS A 82 -2.87 -8.73 -14.13
CA HIS A 82 -4.17 -9.41 -14.20
C HIS A 82 -5.22 -8.80 -13.27
N ARG A 83 -4.79 -8.20 -12.16
CA ARG A 83 -5.65 -7.74 -11.06
C ARG A 83 -5.87 -6.23 -11.02
N TYR A 84 -5.41 -5.48 -12.02
CA TYR A 84 -5.43 -4.01 -11.99
C TYR A 84 -6.79 -3.39 -11.67
N LYS A 85 -7.91 -4.04 -12.08
CA LYS A 85 -9.26 -3.53 -11.81
C LYS A 85 -9.59 -3.58 -10.31
N GLU A 86 -9.22 -4.67 -9.66
CA GLU A 86 -9.41 -4.86 -8.22
C GLU A 86 -8.51 -3.91 -7.44
N ASP A 87 -7.25 -3.78 -7.85
CA ASP A 87 -6.27 -2.90 -7.22
C ASP A 87 -6.69 -1.43 -7.33
N VAL A 88 -7.15 -0.98 -8.50
CA VAL A 88 -7.67 0.38 -8.68
C VAL A 88 -8.95 0.60 -7.85
N GLN A 89 -9.82 -0.40 -7.74
CA GLN A 89 -10.99 -0.29 -6.87
C GLN A 89 -10.58 -0.16 -5.40
N LEU A 90 -9.58 -0.92 -4.96
CA LEU A 90 -9.03 -0.82 -3.60
C LEU A 90 -8.49 0.60 -3.32
N LEU A 91 -7.71 1.18 -4.24
CA LEU A 91 -7.21 2.55 -4.12
C LEU A 91 -8.36 3.56 -3.97
N LYS A 92 -9.43 3.38 -4.71
CA LYS A 92 -10.65 4.21 -4.62
C LYS A 92 -11.34 4.03 -3.27
N ASP A 93 -11.47 2.80 -2.79
CA ASP A 93 -12.12 2.50 -1.51
C ASP A 93 -11.31 3.06 -0.32
N MET A 94 -9.99 3.13 -0.45
CA MET A 94 -9.10 3.83 0.48
C MET A 94 -9.22 5.36 0.38
N ASN A 95 -10.02 5.88 -0.54
CA ASN A 95 -10.23 7.31 -0.77
C ASN A 95 -8.92 8.07 -1.03
N LEU A 96 -8.02 7.50 -1.84
CA LEU A 96 -6.77 8.16 -2.22
C LEU A 96 -6.99 9.20 -3.31
N ASP A 97 -6.22 10.30 -3.22
CA ASP A 97 -6.28 11.42 -4.18
C ASP A 97 -5.35 11.21 -5.37
N ALA A 98 -4.29 10.42 -5.18
CA ALA A 98 -3.25 10.25 -6.18
C ALA A 98 -2.67 8.82 -6.18
N PHE A 99 -2.31 8.37 -7.37
CA PHE A 99 -1.55 7.13 -7.56
C PHE A 99 -0.38 7.41 -8.51
N ARG A 100 0.84 7.19 -8.01
CA ARG A 100 2.07 7.26 -8.82
C ARG A 100 2.45 5.85 -9.22
N PHE A 101 2.73 5.62 -10.49
CA PHE A 101 3.22 4.34 -10.99
C PHE A 101 4.33 4.56 -12.02
N SER A 102 5.15 3.56 -12.25
CA SER A 102 6.06 3.55 -13.40
C SER A 102 5.48 2.68 -14.52
N ILE A 103 5.86 3.01 -15.73
CA ILE A 103 5.45 2.28 -16.94
C ILE A 103 6.58 1.32 -17.32
N ALA A 104 6.25 0.04 -17.52
CA ALA A 104 7.19 -0.93 -18.07
C ALA A 104 7.44 -0.60 -19.54
N TRP A 105 8.58 0.06 -19.81
CA TRP A 105 8.93 0.51 -21.17
C TRP A 105 8.90 -0.62 -22.19
N THR A 106 9.44 -1.78 -21.81
CA THR A 106 9.48 -2.98 -22.65
C THR A 106 8.11 -3.62 -22.89
N ARG A 107 7.08 -3.20 -22.15
CA ARG A 107 5.70 -3.61 -22.42
C ARG A 107 5.05 -2.73 -23.49
N ILE A 108 5.42 -1.44 -23.52
CA ILE A 108 4.87 -0.46 -24.48
C ILE A 108 5.61 -0.55 -25.80
N LEU A 109 6.93 -0.68 -25.74
CA LEU A 109 7.82 -0.78 -26.91
C LEU A 109 8.69 -2.04 -26.75
N PRO A 110 8.15 -3.22 -26.97
CA PRO A 110 8.93 -4.46 -26.98
C PRO A 110 9.88 -4.43 -28.17
N SER A 111 11.19 -4.58 -27.92
CA SER A 111 12.23 -4.67 -28.95
C SER A 111 12.55 -6.13 -29.24
#